data_a606f8d6e7354cbf22f0d0a83d719cca
#
_entry.id   a606f8d6e7354cbf22f0d0a83d719cca
#
_cell.length_a   1.000
_cell.length_b   1.000
_cell.length_c   1.000
_cell.angle_alpha   90.00
_cell.angle_beta   90.00
_cell.angle_gamma   90.00
#
_symmetry.space_group_name_H-M   'P 1'
#
loop_
_entity.id
_entity.type
_entity.pdbx_description
1 polymer ?
#
loop_
_entity_poly.entity_id
_entity_poly.type
_entity_poly.pdbx_seq_one_letter_code
_entity_poly.pdbx_strand_id
1 'polypeptide(L)'
;MIRAQLLTAAGEWLSGGDELVQRWRTDNSGFIWIDLLGEEAQSEKAFLLSMDCHPLAIEDVQRFRHPPKTETFDNYTLILYRGITEFNKDLTIQQMNIALFAGERCLISCHPRHSMGVNYYWENAQAENLLISPGLLASRIMRFSVGRYLEAILAFEPSLTELEDSMQEKPNDEVMRELIAYQARLRKLKRIFSYHEKLVTNLLKDIPQQLIEEDGDIEHALQDLFERCERLHGLCTMYYEICGDLINGYLS
;
A
#
# COMPACT_ATOMS: atom_id res chain seq x y z
N MET A 1 11.11 -4.87 -15.30
CA MET A 1 10.74 -3.91 -16.39
C MET A 1 10.70 -2.52 -15.79
N ILE A 2 11.47 -1.57 -16.35
CA ILE A 2 11.47 -0.15 -15.96
C ILE A 2 10.58 0.60 -16.92
N ARG A 3 9.60 1.35 -16.41
CA ARG A 3 8.75 2.26 -17.18
C ARG A 3 8.70 3.62 -16.49
N ALA A 4 8.49 4.69 -17.24
CA ALA A 4 8.46 6.03 -16.70
C ALA A 4 7.35 6.88 -17.33
N GLN A 5 6.80 7.80 -16.55
CA GLN A 5 5.95 8.90 -17.00
C GLN A 5 6.61 10.21 -16.61
N LEU A 6 6.76 11.10 -17.56
CA LEU A 6 7.44 12.38 -17.37
C LEU A 6 6.50 13.52 -17.76
N LEU A 7 6.27 14.43 -16.82
CA LEU A 7 5.67 15.74 -17.09
C LEU A 7 6.80 16.75 -17.22
N THR A 8 7.03 17.24 -18.42
CA THR A 8 8.10 18.22 -18.70
C THR A 8 7.76 19.60 -18.13
N ALA A 9 8.76 20.46 -17.97
CA ALA A 9 8.53 21.86 -17.58
C ALA A 9 7.65 22.64 -18.57
N ALA A 10 7.58 22.18 -19.83
CA ALA A 10 6.68 22.75 -20.86
C ALA A 10 5.23 22.23 -20.76
N GLY A 11 4.93 21.35 -19.81
CA GLY A 11 3.60 20.77 -19.61
C GLY A 11 3.29 19.57 -20.51
N GLU A 12 4.29 19.01 -21.20
CA GLU A 12 4.12 17.83 -22.03
C GLU A 12 4.17 16.55 -21.18
N TRP A 13 3.20 15.65 -21.36
CA TRP A 13 3.16 14.34 -20.70
C TRP A 13 3.70 13.26 -21.62
N LEU A 14 4.76 12.58 -21.18
CA LEU A 14 5.44 11.54 -21.93
C LEU A 14 5.39 10.21 -21.17
N SER A 15 5.27 9.10 -21.90
CA SER A 15 5.37 7.74 -21.35
C SER A 15 6.46 6.98 -22.11
N GLY A 16 7.32 6.26 -21.36
CA GLY A 16 8.46 5.54 -21.95
C GLY A 16 9.18 4.68 -20.91
N GLY A 17 10.47 4.53 -21.08
CA GLY A 17 11.36 3.74 -20.23
C GLY A 17 12.54 4.56 -19.68
N ASP A 18 13.70 3.90 -19.62
CA ASP A 18 14.92 4.50 -19.07
C ASP A 18 15.37 5.78 -19.80
N GLU A 19 15.06 5.94 -21.09
CA GLU A 19 15.34 7.14 -21.84
C GLU A 19 14.70 8.39 -21.25
N LEU A 20 13.48 8.28 -20.66
CA LEU A 20 12.83 9.39 -19.97
C LEU A 20 13.50 9.72 -18.64
N VAL A 21 14.03 8.72 -17.94
CA VAL A 21 14.82 8.92 -16.72
C VAL A 21 16.09 9.73 -17.04
N GLN A 22 16.81 9.36 -18.11
CA GLN A 22 17.99 10.08 -18.54
C GLN A 22 17.66 11.51 -18.98
N ARG A 23 16.58 11.71 -19.74
CA ARG A 23 16.09 13.04 -20.13
C ARG A 23 15.79 13.90 -18.90
N TRP A 24 15.01 13.38 -17.94
CA TRP A 24 14.66 14.10 -16.72
C TRP A 24 15.89 14.52 -15.91
N ARG A 25 16.88 13.62 -15.78
CA ARG A 25 18.15 13.93 -15.10
C ARG A 25 18.93 15.03 -15.79
N THR A 26 18.98 15.01 -17.12
CA THR A 26 19.73 15.99 -17.92
C THR A 26 19.06 17.35 -17.87
N ASP A 27 17.73 17.38 -18.06
CA ASP A 27 16.96 18.63 -18.09
C ASP A 27 16.81 19.23 -16.68
N ASN A 28 16.98 18.41 -15.64
CA ASN A 28 16.82 18.76 -14.22
C ASN A 28 15.54 19.57 -13.92
N SER A 29 14.47 19.28 -14.65
CA SER A 29 13.18 19.97 -14.56
C SER A 29 12.02 19.02 -14.78
N GLY A 30 10.80 19.45 -14.40
CA GLY A 30 9.61 18.61 -14.52
C GLY A 30 9.49 17.56 -13.41
N PHE A 31 8.48 16.71 -13.54
CA PHE A 31 8.12 15.66 -12.57
C PHE A 31 8.17 14.30 -13.24
N ILE A 32 8.68 13.30 -12.54
CA ILE A 32 8.78 11.94 -13.07
C ILE A 32 8.22 10.91 -12.09
N TRP A 33 7.48 9.94 -12.64
CA TRP A 33 7.16 8.69 -11.97
C TRP A 33 7.87 7.54 -12.67
N ILE A 34 8.69 6.82 -11.93
CA ILE A 34 9.44 5.65 -12.39
C ILE A 34 8.87 4.42 -11.70
N ASP A 35 8.51 3.41 -12.47
CA ASP A 35 7.93 2.18 -11.94
C ASP A 35 8.81 0.97 -12.25
N LEU A 36 9.29 0.31 -11.21
CA LEU A 36 10.12 -0.89 -11.26
C LEU A 36 9.24 -2.12 -10.99
N LEU A 37 8.83 -2.79 -12.05
CA LEU A 37 7.97 -3.96 -11.98
C LEU A 37 8.79 -5.25 -12.19
N GLY A 38 8.88 -6.08 -11.14
CA GLY A 38 9.47 -7.41 -11.23
C GLY A 38 10.93 -7.40 -11.67
N GLU A 39 11.71 -6.39 -11.25
CA GLU A 39 13.14 -6.34 -11.50
C GLU A 39 13.90 -7.39 -10.68
N GLU A 40 14.98 -7.89 -11.22
CA GLU A 40 15.93 -8.71 -10.45
C GLU A 40 16.56 -7.85 -9.36
N ALA A 41 16.77 -8.41 -8.17
CA ALA A 41 17.27 -7.69 -7.00
C ALA A 41 18.56 -6.90 -7.26
N GLN A 42 19.49 -7.45 -8.06
CA GLN A 42 20.74 -6.76 -8.39
C GLN A 42 20.52 -5.58 -9.33
N SER A 43 19.64 -5.72 -10.33
CA SER A 43 19.27 -4.65 -11.28
C SER A 43 18.51 -3.54 -10.57
N GLU A 44 17.52 -3.90 -9.73
CA GLU A 44 16.77 -2.95 -8.90
C GLU A 44 17.71 -2.15 -7.99
N LYS A 45 18.61 -2.85 -7.27
CA LYS A 45 19.60 -2.20 -6.41
C LYS A 45 20.50 -1.24 -7.20
N ALA A 46 21.03 -1.66 -8.34
CA ALA A 46 21.88 -0.80 -9.17
C ALA A 46 21.15 0.45 -9.65
N PHE A 47 19.88 0.28 -10.08
CA PHE A 47 19.05 1.40 -10.49
C PHE A 47 18.77 2.37 -9.33
N LEU A 48 18.31 1.86 -8.18
CA LEU A 48 18.00 2.70 -7.00
C LEU A 48 19.22 3.43 -6.47
N LEU A 49 20.40 2.80 -6.46
CA LEU A 49 21.66 3.47 -6.13
C LEU A 49 21.97 4.59 -7.13
N SER A 50 21.69 4.40 -8.41
CA SER A 50 21.87 5.43 -9.43
C SER A 50 20.90 6.61 -9.27
N MET A 51 19.81 6.42 -8.54
CA MET A 51 18.81 7.45 -8.17
C MET A 51 19.09 8.07 -6.79
N ASP A 52 20.29 7.88 -6.24
CA ASP A 52 20.72 8.37 -4.93
C ASP A 52 19.88 7.84 -3.75
N CYS A 53 19.26 6.66 -3.92
CA CYS A 53 18.58 5.98 -2.83
C CYS A 53 19.59 5.39 -1.85
N HIS A 54 19.32 5.54 -0.56
CA HIS A 54 20.20 5.09 0.51
C HIS A 54 20.28 3.55 0.55
N PRO A 55 21.48 2.95 0.72
CA PRO A 55 21.66 1.49 0.74
C PRO A 55 20.77 0.76 1.75
N LEU A 56 20.55 1.32 2.94
CA LEU A 56 19.68 0.72 3.95
C LEU A 56 18.19 0.72 3.51
N ALA A 57 17.74 1.77 2.82
CA ALA A 57 16.40 1.81 2.26
C ALA A 57 16.21 0.70 1.20
N ILE A 58 17.19 0.50 0.34
CA ILE A 58 17.18 -0.56 -0.67
C ILE A 58 17.18 -1.95 -0.03
N GLU A 59 17.97 -2.16 1.01
CA GLU A 59 18.01 -3.42 1.76
C GLU A 59 16.63 -3.73 2.37
N ASP A 60 15.95 -2.74 2.95
CA ASP A 60 14.61 -2.92 3.52
C ASP A 60 13.55 -3.24 2.46
N VAL A 61 13.62 -2.60 1.30
CA VAL A 61 12.72 -2.89 0.17
C VAL A 61 12.89 -4.33 -0.34
N GLN A 62 14.13 -4.80 -0.42
CA GLN A 62 14.46 -6.14 -0.91
C GLN A 62 14.27 -7.24 0.13
N ARG A 63 14.11 -6.88 1.40
CA ARG A 63 13.89 -7.85 2.48
C ARG A 63 12.50 -8.45 2.40
N PHE A 64 12.45 -9.76 2.20
CA PHE A 64 11.20 -10.50 2.19
C PHE A 64 10.44 -10.33 3.53
N ARG A 65 9.15 -9.95 3.44
CA ARG A 65 8.26 -9.74 4.59
C ARG A 65 8.66 -8.60 5.55
N HIS A 66 9.35 -7.58 5.06
CA HIS A 66 9.57 -6.39 5.89
C HIS A 66 8.21 -5.79 6.31
N PRO A 67 8.00 -5.43 7.61
CA PRO A 67 6.77 -4.77 8.03
C PRO A 67 6.56 -3.43 7.33
N PRO A 68 5.31 -2.98 7.11
CA PRO A 68 5.04 -1.62 6.66
C PRO A 68 5.73 -0.58 7.54
N LYS A 69 6.38 0.38 6.91
CA LYS A 69 7.06 1.49 7.59
C LYS A 69 7.17 2.72 6.70
N THR A 70 7.46 3.85 7.32
CA THR A 70 7.94 5.06 6.64
C THR A 70 9.27 5.48 7.23
N GLU A 71 10.14 6.04 6.38
CA GLU A 71 11.44 6.58 6.77
C GLU A 71 11.80 7.75 5.87
N THR A 72 12.18 8.88 6.47
CA THR A 72 12.52 10.10 5.74
C THR A 72 14.03 10.19 5.58
N PHE A 73 14.46 10.42 4.35
CA PHE A 73 15.84 10.71 3.94
C PHE A 73 15.94 12.15 3.42
N ASP A 74 17.12 12.63 3.12
CA ASP A 74 17.33 14.02 2.71
C ASP A 74 16.51 14.43 1.47
N ASN A 75 16.40 13.53 0.48
CA ASN A 75 15.81 13.84 -0.83
C ASN A 75 14.48 13.13 -1.09
N TYR A 76 14.06 12.19 -0.23
CA TYR A 76 12.82 11.44 -0.41
C TYR A 76 12.33 10.85 0.91
N THR A 77 11.06 10.46 0.94
CA THR A 77 10.48 9.62 1.97
C THR A 77 10.21 8.23 1.40
N LEU A 78 10.76 7.21 2.06
CA LEU A 78 10.41 5.82 1.79
C LEU A 78 9.10 5.48 2.48
N ILE A 79 8.14 4.96 1.73
CA ILE A 79 6.90 4.37 2.21
C ILE A 79 6.89 2.91 1.77
N LEU A 80 6.99 1.99 2.72
CA LEU A 80 6.94 0.56 2.47
C LEU A 80 5.64 0.01 3.04
N TYR A 81 4.77 -0.55 2.20
CA TYR A 81 3.47 -1.03 2.63
C TYR A 81 3.06 -2.35 1.95
N ARG A 82 1.98 -2.97 2.43
CA ARG A 82 1.40 -4.17 1.84
C ARG A 82 0.34 -3.80 0.82
N GLY A 83 0.66 -3.94 -0.45
CA GLY A 83 -0.30 -3.88 -1.53
C GLY A 83 -1.10 -5.16 -1.65
N ILE A 84 -2.22 -5.08 -2.34
CA ILE A 84 -3.13 -6.19 -2.61
C ILE A 84 -3.13 -6.51 -4.11
N THR A 85 -3.06 -7.80 -4.45
CA THR A 85 -3.18 -8.26 -5.83
C THR A 85 -4.52 -8.92 -6.09
N GLU A 86 -5.01 -9.67 -5.12
CA GLU A 86 -6.24 -10.45 -5.24
C GLU A 86 -6.82 -10.71 -3.85
N PHE A 87 -8.15 -10.84 -3.78
CA PHE A 87 -8.84 -11.26 -2.57
C PHE A 87 -10.07 -12.10 -2.90
N ASN A 88 -10.42 -12.98 -1.96
CA ASN A 88 -11.62 -13.81 -2.01
C ASN A 88 -12.52 -13.51 -0.81
N LYS A 89 -13.81 -13.88 -0.91
CA LYS A 89 -14.80 -13.70 0.16
C LYS A 89 -14.47 -14.44 1.47
N ASP A 90 -13.61 -15.44 1.39
CA ASP A 90 -13.12 -16.22 2.55
C ASP A 90 -11.94 -15.59 3.27
N LEU A 91 -11.62 -14.32 3.01
CA LEU A 91 -10.45 -13.59 3.51
C LEU A 91 -9.10 -14.17 3.08
N THR A 92 -9.06 -14.99 2.03
CA THR A 92 -7.81 -15.33 1.38
C THR A 92 -7.37 -14.14 0.54
N ILE A 93 -6.31 -13.46 0.98
CA ILE A 93 -5.81 -12.23 0.38
C ILE A 93 -4.37 -12.45 -0.05
N GLN A 94 -4.09 -12.20 -1.33
CA GLN A 94 -2.74 -12.17 -1.86
C GLN A 94 -2.16 -10.77 -1.72
N GLN A 95 -1.02 -10.69 -1.05
CA GLN A 95 -0.33 -9.46 -0.70
C GLN A 95 1.09 -9.44 -1.26
N MET A 96 1.62 -8.24 -1.45
CA MET A 96 3.04 -8.03 -1.75
C MET A 96 3.56 -6.76 -1.10
N ASN A 97 4.86 -6.68 -0.93
CA ASN A 97 5.52 -5.43 -0.58
C ASN A 97 5.46 -4.49 -1.78
N ILE A 98 5.09 -3.24 -1.50
CA ILE A 98 5.22 -2.13 -2.43
C ILE A 98 6.06 -1.08 -1.72
N ALA A 99 7.11 -0.62 -2.39
CA ALA A 99 7.93 0.47 -1.94
C ALA A 99 7.69 1.70 -2.82
N LEU A 100 7.48 2.84 -2.18
CA LEU A 100 7.34 4.14 -2.82
C LEU A 100 8.44 5.05 -2.26
N PHE A 101 9.32 5.54 -3.14
CA PHE A 101 10.30 6.57 -2.81
C PHE A 101 9.75 7.89 -3.34
N ALA A 102 9.17 8.69 -2.46
CA ALA A 102 8.50 9.93 -2.81
C ALA A 102 9.41 11.12 -2.48
N GLY A 103 9.93 11.75 -3.51
CA GLY A 103 10.70 12.99 -3.45
C GLY A 103 9.87 14.18 -3.93
N GLU A 104 10.48 15.36 -3.97
CA GLU A 104 9.80 16.60 -4.38
C GLU A 104 9.30 16.58 -5.82
N ARG A 105 10.09 15.99 -6.75
CA ARG A 105 9.75 15.93 -8.19
C ARG A 105 9.83 14.53 -8.79
N CYS A 106 10.03 13.52 -7.96
CA CYS A 106 10.21 12.16 -8.41
C CYS A 106 9.46 11.20 -7.49
N LEU A 107 8.67 10.29 -8.08
CA LEU A 107 8.19 9.10 -7.41
C LEU A 107 8.84 7.88 -8.04
N ILE A 108 9.40 6.99 -7.23
CA ILE A 108 9.81 5.65 -7.69
C ILE A 108 8.93 4.63 -6.96
N SER A 109 8.27 3.77 -7.72
CA SER A 109 7.52 2.62 -7.20
C SER A 109 8.26 1.33 -7.52
N CYS A 110 8.40 0.43 -6.54
CA CYS A 110 9.02 -0.88 -6.69
C CYS A 110 8.07 -1.95 -6.20
N HIS A 111 7.79 -2.93 -7.04
CA HIS A 111 6.93 -4.06 -6.68
C HIS A 111 7.22 -5.30 -7.53
N PRO A 112 7.12 -6.52 -6.93
CA PRO A 112 7.55 -7.75 -7.62
C PRO A 112 6.55 -8.25 -8.67
N ARG A 113 5.29 -7.83 -8.60
CA ARG A 113 4.18 -8.26 -9.47
C ARG A 113 3.22 -7.11 -9.69
N HIS A 114 2.29 -7.27 -10.63
CA HIS A 114 1.25 -6.27 -10.87
C HIS A 114 0.52 -5.88 -9.58
N SER A 115 0.50 -4.58 -9.31
CA SER A 115 -0.21 -3.95 -8.20
C SER A 115 -1.47 -3.29 -8.71
N MET A 116 -2.62 -3.59 -8.10
CA MET A 116 -3.89 -2.95 -8.48
C MET A 116 -3.82 -1.43 -8.37
N GLY A 117 -3.24 -0.89 -7.27
CA GLY A 117 -3.16 0.54 -7.04
C GLY A 117 -2.17 1.23 -7.97
N VAL A 118 -0.96 0.66 -8.16
CA VAL A 118 0.04 1.23 -9.08
C VAL A 118 -0.48 1.23 -10.51
N ASN A 119 -1.06 0.11 -10.98
CA ASN A 119 -1.58 0.02 -12.35
C ASN A 119 -2.75 0.96 -12.58
N TYR A 120 -3.68 1.09 -11.62
CA TYR A 120 -4.78 2.04 -11.74
C TYR A 120 -4.28 3.47 -11.96
N TYR A 121 -3.36 3.93 -11.12
CA TYR A 121 -2.83 5.29 -11.25
C TYR A 121 -1.84 5.43 -12.41
N TRP A 122 -1.20 4.35 -12.85
CA TRP A 122 -0.40 4.39 -14.08
C TRP A 122 -1.23 4.82 -15.30
N GLU A 123 -2.48 4.40 -15.34
CA GLU A 123 -3.42 4.74 -16.43
C GLU A 123 -4.16 6.05 -16.19
N ASN A 124 -4.30 6.50 -14.93
CA ASN A 124 -5.19 7.62 -14.57
C ASN A 124 -4.45 8.86 -14.03
N ALA A 125 -3.15 8.78 -13.71
CA ALA A 125 -2.42 9.90 -13.11
C ALA A 125 -2.39 11.17 -13.96
N GLN A 126 -2.39 11.04 -15.27
CA GLN A 126 -2.45 12.17 -16.22
C GLN A 126 -3.78 12.92 -16.10
N ALA A 127 -4.90 12.21 -16.04
CA ALA A 127 -6.23 12.83 -15.98
C ALA A 127 -6.43 13.63 -14.67
N GLU A 128 -5.79 13.18 -13.59
CA GLU A 128 -5.83 13.84 -12.28
C GLU A 128 -4.62 14.77 -12.03
N ASN A 129 -3.73 14.93 -13.01
CA ASN A 129 -2.49 15.75 -12.95
C ASN A 129 -1.60 15.41 -11.71
N LEU A 130 -1.51 14.14 -11.33
CA LEU A 130 -0.88 13.73 -10.07
C LEU A 130 0.66 13.74 -10.10
N LEU A 131 1.31 13.86 -11.27
CA LEU A 131 2.78 13.90 -11.32
C LEU A 131 3.37 15.15 -10.68
N ILE A 132 2.64 16.26 -10.64
CA ILE A 132 3.09 17.49 -9.99
C ILE A 132 3.24 17.31 -8.47
N SER A 133 2.71 16.24 -7.93
CA SER A 133 2.69 15.92 -6.52
C SER A 133 3.03 14.45 -6.28
N PRO A 134 4.33 14.07 -6.27
CA PRO A 134 4.75 12.71 -5.98
C PRO A 134 4.25 12.18 -4.64
N GLY A 135 4.18 13.03 -3.62
CA GLY A 135 3.64 12.68 -2.31
C GLY A 135 2.14 12.35 -2.36
N LEU A 136 1.34 13.17 -3.03
CA LEU A 136 -0.08 12.93 -3.21
C LEU A 136 -0.32 11.67 -4.06
N LEU A 137 0.43 11.48 -5.14
CA LEU A 137 0.36 10.26 -5.95
C LEU A 137 0.67 9.01 -5.11
N ALA A 138 1.72 9.04 -4.30
CA ALA A 138 2.06 7.95 -3.38
C ALA A 138 0.91 7.65 -2.40
N SER A 139 0.32 8.68 -1.79
CA SER A 139 -0.82 8.53 -0.88
C SER A 139 -2.06 7.95 -1.58
N ARG A 140 -2.33 8.37 -2.83
CA ARG A 140 -3.42 7.86 -3.66
C ARG A 140 -3.24 6.37 -4.01
N ILE A 141 -2.03 5.96 -4.40
CA ILE A 141 -1.69 4.56 -4.67
C ILE A 141 -1.93 3.70 -3.43
N MET A 142 -1.46 4.16 -2.27
CA MET A 142 -1.67 3.48 -0.99
C MET A 142 -3.16 3.42 -0.61
N ARG A 143 -3.89 4.54 -0.76
CA ARG A 143 -5.34 4.64 -0.50
C ARG A 143 -6.14 3.66 -1.35
N PHE A 144 -5.77 3.46 -2.61
CA PHE A 144 -6.42 2.47 -3.48
C PHE A 144 -6.31 1.06 -2.88
N SER A 145 -5.11 0.65 -2.48
CA SER A 145 -4.89 -0.66 -1.84
C SER A 145 -5.68 -0.81 -0.54
N VAL A 146 -5.69 0.21 0.30
CA VAL A 146 -6.47 0.24 1.55
C VAL A 146 -7.97 0.13 1.28
N GLY A 147 -8.47 0.80 0.23
CA GLY A 147 -9.87 0.68 -0.21
C GLY A 147 -10.24 -0.74 -0.64
N ARG A 148 -9.35 -1.44 -1.35
CA ARG A 148 -9.57 -2.84 -1.74
C ARG A 148 -9.58 -3.78 -0.54
N TYR A 149 -8.73 -3.56 0.45
CA TYR A 149 -8.79 -4.30 1.72
C TYR A 149 -10.11 -4.07 2.45
N LEU A 150 -10.58 -2.83 2.52
CA LEU A 150 -11.86 -2.49 3.17
C LEU A 150 -13.02 -3.20 2.48
N GLU A 151 -13.04 -3.22 1.15
CA GLU A 151 -14.04 -3.95 0.37
C GLU A 151 -14.01 -5.45 0.69
N ALA A 152 -12.83 -6.06 0.77
CA ALA A 152 -12.67 -7.48 1.10
C ALA A 152 -13.19 -7.80 2.52
N ILE A 153 -12.88 -6.95 3.49
CA ILE A 153 -13.31 -7.12 4.89
C ILE A 153 -14.83 -6.95 5.03
N LEU A 154 -15.42 -5.96 4.38
CA LEU A 154 -16.86 -5.75 4.40
C LEU A 154 -17.62 -6.87 3.66
N ALA A 155 -17.05 -7.41 2.60
CA ALA A 155 -17.63 -8.55 1.88
C ALA A 155 -17.64 -9.86 2.68
N PHE A 156 -16.84 -9.96 3.73
CA PHE A 156 -16.79 -11.10 4.64
C PHE A 156 -17.90 -11.07 5.72
N GLU A 157 -18.41 -9.90 6.09
CA GLU A 157 -19.37 -9.75 7.19
C GLU A 157 -20.61 -10.67 7.08
N PRO A 158 -21.26 -10.85 5.89
CA PRO A 158 -22.36 -11.81 5.76
C PRO A 158 -21.97 -13.25 6.09
N SER A 159 -20.77 -13.68 5.69
CA SER A 159 -20.28 -15.04 5.99
C SER A 159 -20.06 -15.24 7.49
N LEU A 160 -19.61 -14.22 8.20
CA LEU A 160 -19.48 -14.27 9.65
C LEU A 160 -20.85 -14.42 10.33
N THR A 161 -21.86 -13.65 9.89
CA THR A 161 -23.22 -13.75 10.40
C THR A 161 -23.82 -15.15 10.17
N GLU A 162 -23.63 -15.74 8.99
CA GLU A 162 -24.06 -17.11 8.70
C GLU A 162 -23.41 -18.15 9.63
N LEU A 163 -22.14 -17.95 9.99
CA LEU A 163 -21.44 -18.80 10.94
C LEU A 163 -21.96 -18.63 12.37
N GLU A 164 -22.29 -17.40 12.79
CA GLU A 164 -22.91 -17.13 14.09
C GLU A 164 -24.25 -17.87 14.21
N ASP A 165 -25.11 -17.76 13.20
CA ASP A 165 -26.41 -18.46 13.17
C ASP A 165 -26.21 -19.99 13.19
N SER A 166 -25.28 -20.50 12.39
CA SER A 166 -24.96 -21.93 12.34
C SER A 166 -24.46 -22.48 13.67
N MET A 167 -23.65 -21.69 14.39
CA MET A 167 -23.17 -22.06 15.73
C MET A 167 -24.27 -22.07 16.77
N GLN A 168 -25.28 -21.20 16.65
CA GLN A 168 -26.42 -21.17 17.56
C GLN A 168 -27.42 -22.30 17.29
N GLU A 169 -27.69 -22.63 16.02
CA GLU A 169 -28.71 -23.61 15.63
C GLU A 169 -28.20 -25.07 15.69
N LYS A 170 -27.03 -25.33 15.07
CA LYS A 170 -26.44 -26.66 14.91
C LYS A 170 -24.91 -26.64 14.93
N PRO A 171 -24.33 -26.39 16.10
CA PRO A 171 -22.87 -26.37 16.20
C PRO A 171 -22.26 -27.73 15.81
N ASN A 172 -21.23 -27.71 14.97
CA ASN A 172 -20.54 -28.89 14.52
C ASN A 172 -19.04 -28.59 14.23
N ASP A 173 -18.26 -29.66 14.05
CA ASP A 173 -16.81 -29.57 13.87
C ASP A 173 -16.42 -28.89 12.55
N GLU A 174 -17.28 -28.85 11.54
CA GLU A 174 -17.00 -28.19 10.26
C GLU A 174 -17.06 -26.68 10.42
N VAL A 175 -18.14 -26.15 11.02
CA VAL A 175 -18.29 -24.73 11.35
C VAL A 175 -17.18 -24.28 12.28
N MET A 176 -16.80 -25.12 13.26
CA MET A 176 -15.67 -24.81 14.15
C MET A 176 -14.35 -24.66 13.39
N ARG A 177 -14.04 -25.56 12.47
CA ARG A 177 -12.80 -25.49 11.66
C ARG A 177 -12.78 -24.22 10.81
N GLU A 178 -13.92 -23.82 10.26
CA GLU A 178 -14.07 -22.61 9.46
C GLU A 178 -13.82 -21.35 10.31
N LEU A 179 -14.43 -21.26 11.49
CA LEU A 179 -14.21 -20.16 12.43
C LEU A 179 -12.72 -20.02 12.83
N ILE A 180 -12.05 -21.14 13.12
CA ILE A 180 -10.61 -21.15 13.43
C ILE A 180 -9.79 -20.63 12.24
N ALA A 181 -10.15 -21.03 11.02
CA ALA A 181 -9.48 -20.57 9.80
C ALA A 181 -9.66 -19.06 9.59
N TYR A 182 -10.87 -18.54 9.76
CA TYR A 182 -11.14 -17.09 9.67
C TYR A 182 -10.44 -16.31 10.77
N GLN A 183 -10.49 -16.77 12.00
CA GLN A 183 -9.77 -16.13 13.10
C GLN A 183 -8.26 -16.03 12.82
N ALA A 184 -7.66 -17.08 12.24
CA ALA A 184 -6.25 -17.08 11.88
C ALA A 184 -5.93 -16.07 10.75
N ARG A 185 -6.82 -15.92 9.75
CA ARG A 185 -6.69 -14.95 8.67
C ARG A 185 -6.86 -13.51 9.19
N LEU A 186 -7.88 -13.27 9.99
CA LEU A 186 -8.16 -11.97 10.63
C LEU A 186 -7.00 -11.52 11.53
N ARG A 187 -6.38 -12.43 12.29
CA ARG A 187 -5.19 -12.12 13.10
C ARG A 187 -4.03 -11.60 12.26
N LYS A 188 -3.80 -12.20 11.07
CA LYS A 188 -2.75 -11.73 10.15
C LYS A 188 -3.07 -10.33 9.60
N LEU A 189 -4.33 -10.10 9.19
CA LEU A 189 -4.78 -8.82 8.67
C LEU A 189 -4.73 -7.73 9.72
N LYS A 190 -5.24 -7.98 10.92
CA LYS A 190 -5.17 -7.08 12.08
C LYS A 190 -3.72 -6.60 12.31
N ARG A 191 -2.75 -7.51 12.30
CA ARG A 191 -1.34 -7.15 12.47
C ARG A 191 -0.84 -6.24 11.34
N ILE A 192 -1.20 -6.51 10.09
CA ILE A 192 -0.77 -5.69 8.95
C ILE A 192 -1.39 -4.30 9.04
N PHE A 193 -2.68 -4.19 9.35
CA PHE A 193 -3.36 -2.90 9.45
C PHE A 193 -2.89 -2.07 10.63
N SER A 194 -2.48 -2.69 11.75
CA SER A 194 -1.83 -1.96 12.84
C SER A 194 -0.51 -1.30 12.40
N TYR A 195 0.25 -1.95 11.51
CA TYR A 195 1.44 -1.33 10.91
C TYR A 195 1.11 -0.23 9.90
N HIS A 196 0.06 -0.39 9.08
CA HIS A 196 -0.39 0.66 8.16
C HIS A 196 -0.86 1.90 8.93
N GLU A 197 -1.68 1.71 9.96
CA GLU A 197 -2.14 2.79 10.84
C GLU A 197 -0.94 3.54 11.47
N LYS A 198 0.02 2.81 12.03
CA LYS A 198 1.25 3.39 12.58
C LYS A 198 2.07 4.14 11.53
N LEU A 199 2.20 3.60 10.32
CA LEU A 199 2.90 4.25 9.20
C LEU A 199 2.26 5.60 8.89
N VAL A 200 0.94 5.64 8.70
CA VAL A 200 0.22 6.88 8.36
C VAL A 200 0.22 7.86 9.53
N THR A 201 0.08 7.39 10.77
CA THR A 201 0.22 8.21 11.98
C THR A 201 1.58 8.89 12.03
N ASN A 202 2.66 8.17 11.69
CA ASN A 202 4.01 8.75 11.67
C ASN A 202 4.14 9.85 10.58
N LEU A 203 3.55 9.64 9.40
CA LEU A 203 3.54 10.64 8.34
C LEU A 203 2.75 11.90 8.74
N LEU A 204 1.57 11.73 9.36
CA LEU A 204 0.73 12.85 9.81
C LEU A 204 1.36 13.66 10.96
N LYS A 205 2.10 12.99 11.84
CA LYS A 205 2.73 13.65 12.99
C LYS A 205 3.80 14.66 12.59
N ASP A 206 4.51 14.35 11.51
CA ASP A 206 5.58 15.19 10.97
C ASP A 206 5.65 14.94 9.46
N ILE A 207 4.85 15.70 8.70
CA ILE A 207 4.79 15.54 7.25
C ILE A 207 6.13 15.96 6.65
N PRO A 208 6.86 15.03 6.00
CA PRO A 208 8.16 15.36 5.43
C PRO A 208 8.09 16.49 4.41
N GLN A 209 9.04 17.42 4.45
CA GLN A 209 9.06 18.61 3.61
C GLN A 209 8.92 18.31 2.11
N GLN A 210 9.55 17.22 1.64
CA GLN A 210 9.49 16.78 0.24
C GLN A 210 8.11 16.26 -0.20
N LEU A 211 7.18 16.05 0.73
CA LEU A 211 5.79 15.65 0.43
C LEU A 211 4.82 16.84 0.47
N ILE A 212 5.27 18.00 0.99
CA ILE A 212 4.42 19.18 1.15
C ILE A 212 4.29 19.89 -0.20
N GLU A 213 3.07 20.25 -0.53
CA GLU A 213 2.70 21.02 -1.71
C GLU A 213 2.15 22.39 -1.31
N GLU A 214 2.18 23.34 -2.26
CA GLU A 214 1.66 24.68 -2.05
C GLU A 214 0.15 24.68 -1.72
N ASP A 215 -0.60 23.71 -2.26
CA ASP A 215 -2.07 23.62 -2.11
C ASP A 215 -2.52 22.86 -0.85
N GLY A 216 -1.61 22.25 -0.08
CA GLY A 216 -1.92 21.59 1.21
C GLY A 216 -2.75 20.30 1.12
N ASP A 217 -2.93 19.73 -0.07
CA ASP A 217 -3.78 18.54 -0.29
C ASP A 217 -3.23 17.27 0.35
N ILE A 218 -1.92 17.19 0.59
CA ILE A 218 -1.28 16.01 1.17
C ILE A 218 -1.76 15.72 2.60
N GLU A 219 -1.96 16.75 3.43
CA GLU A 219 -2.43 16.58 4.80
C GLU A 219 -3.82 15.95 4.83
N HIS A 220 -4.76 16.46 4.02
CA HIS A 220 -6.10 15.89 3.89
C HIS A 220 -6.07 14.47 3.33
N ALA A 221 -5.20 14.19 2.35
CA ALA A 221 -5.06 12.87 1.77
C ALA A 221 -4.53 11.84 2.78
N LEU A 222 -3.56 12.24 3.62
CA LEU A 222 -3.04 11.40 4.70
C LEU A 222 -4.06 11.20 5.82
N GLN A 223 -4.86 12.23 6.13
CA GLN A 223 -5.94 12.11 7.12
C GLN A 223 -7.02 11.10 6.66
N ASP A 224 -7.51 11.19 5.40
CA ASP A 224 -8.44 10.20 4.84
C ASP A 224 -7.83 8.78 4.84
N LEU A 225 -6.55 8.67 4.52
CA LEU A 225 -5.84 7.39 4.56
C LEU A 225 -5.76 6.82 5.98
N PHE A 226 -5.47 7.66 6.97
CA PHE A 226 -5.44 7.27 8.39
C PHE A 226 -6.80 6.72 8.84
N GLU A 227 -7.88 7.45 8.60
CA GLU A 227 -9.24 7.04 8.97
C GLU A 227 -9.62 5.69 8.35
N ARG A 228 -9.20 5.43 7.12
CA ARG A 228 -9.40 4.13 6.46
C ARG A 228 -8.58 3.00 7.09
N CYS A 229 -7.33 3.27 7.44
CA CYS A 229 -6.47 2.29 8.11
C CYS A 229 -6.99 1.96 9.52
N GLU A 230 -7.40 2.98 10.28
CA GLU A 230 -8.03 2.83 11.60
C GLU A 230 -9.31 1.99 11.51
N ARG A 231 -10.18 2.29 10.54
CA ARG A 231 -11.41 1.52 10.32
C ARG A 231 -11.12 0.05 9.99
N LEU A 232 -10.16 -0.22 9.11
CA LEU A 232 -9.74 -1.59 8.78
C LEU A 232 -9.23 -2.35 9.99
N HIS A 233 -8.36 -1.70 10.78
CA HIS A 233 -7.81 -2.30 12.00
C HIS A 233 -8.93 -2.60 12.99
N GLY A 234 -9.86 -1.67 13.19
CA GLY A 234 -11.03 -1.84 14.06
C GLY A 234 -11.95 -2.99 13.62
N LEU A 235 -12.30 -3.07 12.34
CA LEU A 235 -13.15 -4.15 11.80
C LEU A 235 -12.47 -5.51 11.95
N CYS A 236 -11.19 -5.64 11.60
CA CYS A 236 -10.45 -6.89 11.75
C CYS A 236 -10.34 -7.32 13.22
N THR A 237 -10.22 -6.36 14.14
CA THR A 237 -10.20 -6.62 15.58
C THR A 237 -11.55 -7.15 16.04
N MET A 238 -12.62 -6.47 15.68
CA MET A 238 -13.99 -6.85 16.04
C MET A 238 -14.34 -8.26 15.50
N TYR A 239 -14.09 -8.53 14.24
CA TYR A 239 -14.39 -9.85 13.66
C TYR A 239 -13.52 -10.96 14.23
N TYR A 240 -12.25 -10.67 14.56
CA TYR A 240 -11.38 -11.59 15.25
C TYR A 240 -11.92 -11.98 16.64
N GLU A 241 -12.43 -11.01 17.39
CA GLU A 241 -13.00 -11.21 18.72
C GLU A 241 -14.31 -12.01 18.62
N ILE A 242 -15.21 -11.70 17.68
CA ILE A 242 -16.44 -12.48 17.45
C ILE A 242 -16.09 -13.95 17.15
N CYS A 243 -15.16 -14.24 16.25
CA CYS A 243 -14.73 -15.61 16.00
C CYS A 243 -14.20 -16.29 17.28
N GLY A 244 -13.44 -15.57 18.11
CA GLY A 244 -12.93 -16.08 19.37
C GLY A 244 -14.02 -16.42 20.37
N ASP A 245 -15.02 -15.58 20.51
CA ASP A 245 -16.16 -15.78 21.43
C ASP A 245 -17.01 -16.99 21.01
N LEU A 246 -17.26 -17.14 19.69
CA LEU A 246 -17.98 -18.30 19.16
C LEU A 246 -17.21 -19.62 19.39
N ILE A 247 -15.89 -19.62 19.18
CA ILE A 247 -15.03 -20.78 19.44
C ILE A 247 -15.05 -21.15 20.93
N ASN A 248 -14.92 -20.18 21.84
CA ASN A 248 -14.94 -20.39 23.27
C ASN A 248 -16.30 -20.88 23.77
N GLY A 249 -17.39 -20.34 23.22
CA GLY A 249 -18.75 -20.77 23.52
C GLY A 249 -19.03 -22.23 23.14
N TYR A 250 -18.43 -22.71 22.06
CA TYR A 250 -18.55 -24.11 21.64
C TYR A 250 -17.78 -25.08 22.54
N LEU A 251 -16.65 -24.64 23.10
CA LEU A 251 -15.77 -25.47 23.93
C LEU A 251 -16.19 -25.50 25.41
N SER A 252 -17.13 -24.65 25.84
CA SER A 252 -17.62 -24.54 27.21
C SER A 252 -18.83 -25.43 27.46
#